data_9538e26c9febb4f0ab3900c04221c7c6
#
_entry.id   9538e26c9febb4f0ab3900c04221c7c6
#
_cell.length_a   1.000
_cell.length_b   1.000
_cell.length_c   1.000
_cell.angle_alpha   90.00
_cell.angle_beta   90.00
_cell.angle_gamma   90.00
#
_symmetry.space_group_name_H-M   'P 1'
#
loop_
_entity.id
_entity.type
_entity.pdbx_description
1 polymer ?
#
loop_
_entity_poly.entity_id
_entity_poly.type
_entity_poly.pdbx_seq_one_letter_code
_entity_poly.pdbx_strand_id
1 'polypeptide(L)'
;DQALYDKMQEFLEKLGYVGFSNIDMKYDSRTGRYVLFEINPRLGRSSYFCRAAGLNMMKLLTNDVVYGKREDCVYNHTVALWQNVPTGILRRYVKDQELSDELKQFKGTHTLFCKGDLPLSRLYRLLRYYAAQYHNFRDYYFDKK
;
A
#
# COMPACT_ATOMS: atom_id res chain seq x y z
N ASP A 1 5.82 3.01 -14.97
CA ASP A 1 6.09 4.11 -15.89
C ASP A 1 7.30 4.90 -15.39
N GLN A 2 8.50 4.61 -15.95
CA GLN A 2 9.76 5.22 -15.52
C GLN A 2 9.75 6.74 -15.74
N ALA A 3 9.22 7.20 -16.86
CA ALA A 3 9.18 8.64 -17.17
C ALA A 3 8.35 9.45 -16.15
N LEU A 4 7.35 8.82 -15.52
CA LEU A 4 6.59 9.43 -14.44
C LEU A 4 7.42 9.54 -13.16
N TYR A 5 8.18 8.50 -12.82
CA TYR A 5 9.09 8.54 -11.67
C TYR A 5 10.15 9.64 -11.84
N ASP A 6 10.78 9.71 -12.99
CA ASP A 6 11.81 10.70 -13.29
C ASP A 6 11.29 12.14 -13.16
N LYS A 7 10.07 12.40 -13.66
CA LYS A 7 9.41 13.70 -13.52
C LYS A 7 9.11 14.06 -12.06
N MET A 8 8.67 13.10 -11.27
CA MET A 8 8.36 13.36 -9.87
C MET A 8 9.62 13.56 -9.05
N GLN A 9 10.67 12.82 -9.35
CA GLN A 9 11.98 13.01 -8.74
C GLN A 9 12.51 14.42 -9.07
N GLU A 10 12.57 14.79 -10.34
CA GLU A 10 13.01 16.12 -10.78
C GLU A 10 12.20 17.25 -10.11
N PHE A 11 10.90 17.07 -9.99
CA PHE A 11 10.01 18.03 -9.33
C PHE A 11 10.37 18.20 -7.85
N LEU A 12 10.52 17.10 -7.11
CA LEU A 12 10.87 17.14 -5.69
C LEU A 12 12.29 17.70 -5.46
N GLU A 13 13.24 17.36 -6.31
CA GLU A 13 14.62 17.88 -6.27
C GLU A 13 14.66 19.40 -6.48
N LYS A 14 13.90 19.93 -7.47
CA LYS A 14 13.77 21.37 -7.70
C LYS A 14 13.16 22.13 -6.51
N LEU A 15 12.32 21.47 -5.73
CA LEU A 15 11.78 22.02 -4.50
C LEU A 15 12.75 21.91 -3.32
N GLY A 16 13.88 21.23 -3.47
CA GLY A 16 14.79 20.90 -2.36
C GLY A 16 14.15 19.99 -1.31
N TYR A 17 13.15 19.20 -1.71
CA TYR A 17 12.41 18.36 -0.78
C TYR A 17 13.23 17.14 -0.37
N VAL A 18 13.31 16.90 0.94
CA VAL A 18 13.95 15.72 1.54
C VAL A 18 12.96 15.03 2.46
N GLY A 19 12.84 13.72 2.34
CA GLY A 19 11.97 12.92 3.19
C GLY A 19 10.96 12.08 2.41
N PHE A 20 9.98 11.54 3.12
CA PHE A 20 8.92 10.76 2.51
C PHE A 20 7.86 11.64 1.84
N SER A 21 7.47 11.25 0.65
CA SER A 21 6.29 11.82 0.00
C SER A 21 5.36 10.70 -0.47
N ASN A 22 4.06 10.95 -0.38
CA ASN A 22 3.03 10.14 -1.02
C ASN A 22 2.33 11.03 -2.05
N ILE A 23 2.42 10.64 -3.31
CA ILE A 23 1.93 11.43 -4.44
C ILE A 23 0.71 10.71 -5.00
N ASP A 24 -0.45 11.34 -4.89
CA ASP A 24 -1.70 10.79 -5.38
C ASP A 24 -2.01 11.31 -6.79
N MET A 25 -2.12 10.37 -7.73
CA MET A 25 -2.35 10.64 -9.14
C MET A 25 -3.47 9.79 -9.69
N LYS A 26 -4.11 10.30 -10.75
CA LYS A 26 -5.07 9.55 -11.54
C LYS A 26 -4.71 9.61 -13.02
N TYR A 27 -4.77 8.45 -13.67
CA TYR A 27 -4.66 8.41 -15.13
C TYR A 27 -5.96 8.90 -15.78
N ASP A 28 -5.87 9.93 -16.62
CA ASP A 28 -6.97 10.41 -17.43
C ASP A 28 -6.88 9.78 -18.83
N SER A 29 -7.72 8.78 -19.07
CA SER A 29 -7.77 8.05 -20.34
C SER A 29 -8.14 8.91 -21.55
N ARG A 30 -8.78 10.07 -21.33
CA ARG A 30 -9.16 11.01 -22.41
C ARG A 30 -7.95 11.76 -22.97
N THR A 31 -6.99 12.05 -22.09
CA THR A 31 -5.79 12.82 -22.45
C THR A 31 -4.51 11.97 -22.48
N GLY A 32 -4.59 10.72 -22.02
CA GLY A 32 -3.44 9.83 -21.90
C GLY A 32 -2.41 10.29 -20.87
N ARG A 33 -2.81 11.09 -19.88
CA ARG A 33 -1.90 11.71 -18.92
C ARG A 33 -2.24 11.36 -17.48
N TYR A 34 -1.22 11.33 -16.63
CA TYR A 34 -1.41 11.32 -15.18
C TYR A 34 -1.67 12.74 -14.68
N VAL A 35 -2.72 12.89 -13.90
CA VAL A 35 -3.10 14.14 -13.24
C VAL A 35 -2.78 14.01 -11.75
N LEU A 36 -1.99 14.92 -11.26
CA LEU A 36 -1.61 15.00 -9.85
C LEU A 36 -2.75 15.65 -9.06
N PHE A 37 -3.13 15.04 -7.95
CA PHE A 37 -4.14 15.58 -7.03
C PHE A 37 -3.53 16.17 -5.78
N GLU A 38 -2.63 15.40 -5.16
CA GLU A 38 -2.14 15.72 -3.83
C GLU A 38 -0.73 15.19 -3.65
N ILE A 39 0.09 15.96 -2.95
CA ILE A 39 1.39 15.54 -2.44
C ILE A 39 1.35 15.63 -0.92
N ASN A 40 1.45 14.48 -0.29
CA ASN A 40 1.53 14.38 1.17
C ASN A 40 3.00 14.23 1.58
N PRO A 41 3.59 15.17 2.35
CA PRO A 41 4.98 15.10 2.80
C PRO A 41 5.13 14.10 3.97
N ARG A 42 4.63 12.91 3.80
CA ARG A 42 4.63 11.80 4.77
C ARG A 42 4.34 10.47 4.08
N LEU A 43 4.56 9.38 4.79
CA LEU A 43 4.07 8.07 4.35
C LEU A 43 2.54 8.05 4.29
N GLY A 44 2.01 7.56 3.18
CA GLY A 44 0.58 7.29 3.02
C GLY A 44 0.13 6.07 3.83
N ARG A 45 -1.18 5.95 4.08
CA ARG A 45 -1.74 4.74 4.72
C ARG A 45 -1.50 3.48 3.90
N SER A 46 -1.45 3.62 2.58
CA SER A 46 -1.18 2.54 1.63
C SER A 46 0.30 2.17 1.51
N SER A 47 1.23 2.92 2.10
CA SER A 47 2.69 2.71 1.92
C SER A 47 3.18 1.32 2.32
N TYR A 48 2.34 0.52 2.97
CA TYR A 48 2.66 -0.87 3.25
C TYR A 48 2.87 -1.71 1.98
N PHE A 49 2.33 -1.29 0.83
CA PHE A 49 2.59 -1.98 -0.44
C PHE A 49 4.08 -2.02 -0.77
N CYS A 50 4.83 -0.97 -0.45
CA CYS A 50 6.28 -0.95 -0.64
C CYS A 50 6.95 -2.10 0.13
N ARG A 51 6.51 -2.34 1.37
CA ARG A 51 7.01 -3.44 2.20
C ARG A 51 6.64 -4.80 1.61
N ALA A 52 5.41 -4.95 1.12
CA ALA A 52 4.94 -6.16 0.48
C ALA A 52 5.73 -6.44 -0.82
N ALA A 53 6.12 -5.40 -1.54
CA ALA A 53 6.96 -5.46 -2.73
C ALA A 53 8.47 -5.60 -2.44
N GLY A 54 8.88 -5.74 -1.17
CA GLY A 54 10.26 -5.98 -0.76
C GLY A 54 11.04 -4.73 -0.32
N LEU A 55 10.47 -3.53 -0.43
CA LEU A 55 11.14 -2.28 -0.06
C LEU A 55 10.71 -1.81 1.34
N ASN A 56 11.62 -1.87 2.30
CA ASN A 56 11.34 -1.41 3.65
C ASN A 56 11.72 0.06 3.83
N MET A 57 10.74 0.95 3.63
CA MET A 57 10.94 2.40 3.70
C MET A 57 11.44 2.88 5.07
N MET A 58 10.99 2.26 6.18
CA MET A 58 11.48 2.62 7.52
C MET A 58 12.94 2.24 7.72
N LYS A 59 13.41 1.13 7.12
CA LYS A 59 14.83 0.77 7.12
C LYS A 59 15.66 1.79 6.35
N LEU A 60 15.18 2.24 5.18
CA LEU A 60 15.86 3.28 4.40
C LEU A 60 16.00 4.58 5.21
N LEU A 61 14.92 5.03 5.84
CA LEU A 61 14.96 6.22 6.70
C LEU A 61 15.95 6.06 7.86
N THR A 62 15.92 4.91 8.54
CA THR A 62 16.83 4.66 9.66
C THR A 62 18.28 4.63 9.19
N ASN A 63 18.56 4.01 8.05
CA ASN A 63 19.90 3.99 7.47
C ASN A 63 20.40 5.40 7.17
N ASP A 64 19.59 6.24 6.53
CA ASP A 64 19.96 7.60 6.17
C ASP A 64 20.11 8.50 7.42
N VAL A 65 19.05 8.60 8.25
CA VAL A 65 18.99 9.60 9.35
C VAL A 65 19.82 9.19 10.56
N VAL A 66 19.80 7.90 10.92
CA VAL A 66 20.49 7.43 12.15
C VAL A 66 21.91 7.00 11.88
N TYR A 67 22.12 6.31 10.77
CA TYR A 67 23.44 5.72 10.46
C TYR A 67 24.22 6.50 9.40
N GLY A 68 23.67 7.55 8.81
CA GLY A 68 24.30 8.35 7.75
C GLY A 68 24.60 7.55 6.49
N LYS A 69 23.91 6.41 6.29
CA LYS A 69 24.10 5.52 5.14
C LYS A 69 23.03 5.80 4.11
N ARG A 70 23.38 6.56 3.10
CA ARG A 70 22.50 6.76 1.93
C ARG A 70 22.63 5.56 1.01
N GLU A 71 21.46 5.07 0.61
CA GLU A 71 21.36 4.02 -0.41
C GLU A 71 21.06 4.67 -1.76
N ASP A 72 21.45 4.00 -2.84
CA ASP A 72 21.14 4.43 -4.20
C ASP A 72 19.63 4.43 -4.44
N CYS A 73 19.19 5.24 -5.41
CA CYS A 73 17.79 5.29 -5.81
C CYS A 73 17.35 3.93 -6.35
N VAL A 74 16.29 3.39 -5.79
CA VAL A 74 15.71 2.10 -6.20
C VAL A 74 14.29 2.31 -6.74
N TYR A 75 14.11 1.98 -8.02
CA TYR A 75 12.78 1.89 -8.62
C TYR A 75 12.23 0.48 -8.43
N ASN A 76 11.16 0.37 -7.67
CA ASN A 76 10.56 -0.92 -7.41
C ASN A 76 9.38 -1.19 -8.36
N HIS A 77 9.55 -2.19 -9.23
CA HIS A 77 8.53 -2.64 -10.19
C HIS A 77 7.89 -3.98 -9.78
N THR A 78 8.13 -4.45 -8.55
CA THR A 78 7.59 -5.71 -8.08
C THR A 78 6.09 -5.61 -7.87
N VAL A 79 5.35 -6.50 -8.51
CA VAL A 79 3.91 -6.66 -8.26
C VAL A 79 3.74 -7.38 -6.93
N ALA A 80 2.96 -6.80 -6.04
CA ALA A 80 2.70 -7.38 -4.73
C ALA A 80 1.24 -7.17 -4.32
N LEU A 81 0.66 -8.20 -3.72
CA LEU A 81 -0.65 -8.12 -3.09
C LEU A 81 -0.46 -7.83 -1.60
N TRP A 82 -1.07 -6.75 -1.13
CA TRP A 82 -1.20 -6.47 0.29
C TRP A 82 -2.68 -6.30 0.66
N GLN A 83 -3.03 -6.69 1.87
CA GLN A 83 -4.42 -6.67 2.31
C GLN A 83 -4.54 -6.30 3.79
N ASN A 84 -5.60 -5.57 4.13
CA ASN A 84 -5.96 -5.19 5.49
C ASN A 84 -7.30 -5.79 5.93
N VAL A 85 -7.97 -6.50 5.03
CA VAL A 85 -9.23 -7.18 5.29
C VAL A 85 -9.04 -8.69 5.21
N PRO A 86 -9.90 -9.49 5.88
CA PRO A 86 -9.86 -10.95 5.77
C PRO A 86 -9.99 -11.43 4.31
N THR A 87 -9.21 -12.41 3.92
CA THR A 87 -9.25 -13.00 2.56
C THR A 87 -10.66 -13.49 2.18
N GLY A 88 -11.45 -13.96 3.16
CA GLY A 88 -12.85 -14.36 2.92
C GLY A 88 -13.73 -13.21 2.44
N ILE A 89 -13.48 -11.98 2.90
CA ILE A 89 -14.18 -10.79 2.40
C ILE A 89 -13.79 -10.53 0.95
N LEU A 90 -12.49 -10.54 0.63
CA LEU A 90 -12.03 -10.34 -0.74
C LEU A 90 -12.69 -11.35 -1.69
N ARG A 91 -12.67 -12.64 -1.36
CA ARG A 91 -13.28 -13.70 -2.17
C ARG A 91 -14.80 -13.53 -2.35
N ARG A 92 -15.48 -12.99 -1.35
CA ARG A 92 -16.93 -12.79 -1.40
C ARG A 92 -17.33 -11.59 -2.24
N TYR A 93 -16.54 -10.52 -2.20
CA TYR A 93 -16.93 -9.22 -2.74
C TYR A 93 -16.20 -8.81 -4.02
N VAL A 94 -15.07 -9.40 -4.35
CA VAL A 94 -14.44 -9.23 -5.65
C VAL A 94 -15.19 -10.09 -6.65
N LYS A 95 -15.91 -9.44 -7.56
CA LYS A 95 -16.74 -10.10 -8.58
C LYS A 95 -16.09 -10.14 -9.97
N ASP A 96 -15.08 -9.33 -10.16
CA ASP A 96 -14.27 -9.35 -11.36
C ASP A 96 -13.47 -10.66 -11.42
N GLN A 97 -13.63 -11.40 -12.51
CA GLN A 97 -13.04 -12.73 -12.64
C GLN A 97 -11.53 -12.68 -12.77
N GLU A 98 -10.99 -11.70 -13.49
CA GLU A 98 -9.55 -11.51 -13.67
C GLU A 98 -8.87 -11.22 -12.34
N LEU A 99 -9.40 -10.24 -11.58
CA LEU A 99 -8.92 -9.94 -10.23
C LEU A 99 -9.09 -11.13 -9.27
N SER A 100 -10.17 -11.89 -9.40
CA SER A 100 -10.39 -13.08 -8.57
C SER A 100 -9.34 -14.17 -8.82
N ASP A 101 -8.93 -14.35 -10.06
CA ASP A 101 -7.93 -15.33 -10.45
C ASP A 101 -6.52 -14.86 -10.04
N GLU A 102 -6.22 -13.56 -10.17
CA GLU A 102 -5.00 -12.99 -9.60
C GLU A 102 -4.93 -13.19 -8.08
N LEU A 103 -6.01 -12.95 -7.34
CA LEU A 103 -6.07 -13.17 -5.88
C LEU A 103 -5.79 -14.63 -5.46
N LYS A 104 -6.05 -15.60 -6.34
CA LYS A 104 -5.72 -17.01 -6.08
C LYS A 104 -4.23 -17.30 -6.24
N GLN A 105 -3.58 -16.61 -7.17
CA GLN A 105 -2.16 -16.82 -7.51
C GLN A 105 -1.23 -16.12 -6.52
N PHE A 106 -1.62 -14.96 -6.00
CA PHE A 106 -0.78 -14.19 -5.09
C PHE A 106 -1.03 -14.54 -3.63
N LYS A 107 0.03 -14.90 -2.93
CA LYS A 107 0.01 -15.00 -1.48
C LYS A 107 0.05 -13.58 -0.89
N GLY A 108 -1.13 -13.04 -0.56
CA GLY A 108 -1.24 -11.69 0.00
C GLY A 108 -0.49 -11.51 1.32
N THR A 109 0.13 -10.36 1.47
CA THR A 109 0.75 -9.96 2.74
C THR A 109 -0.25 -9.16 3.57
N HIS A 110 -0.59 -9.68 4.75
CA HIS A 110 -1.47 -8.98 5.68
C HIS A 110 -0.72 -7.89 6.45
N THR A 111 -1.32 -6.69 6.51
CA THR A 111 -0.73 -5.56 7.23
C THR A 111 -0.72 -5.74 8.75
N LEU A 112 -1.64 -6.54 9.28
CA LEU A 112 -1.88 -6.68 10.72
C LEU A 112 -1.08 -7.83 11.37
N PHE A 113 -0.49 -8.71 10.56
CA PHE A 113 0.28 -9.84 11.07
C PHE A 113 1.77 -9.60 10.91
N CYS A 114 2.47 -9.58 12.02
CA CYS A 114 3.92 -9.50 12.06
C CYS A 114 4.47 -10.69 12.83
N LYS A 115 5.47 -11.37 12.26
CA LYS A 115 6.14 -12.48 12.94
C LYS A 115 6.79 -11.98 14.25
N GLY A 116 6.50 -12.65 15.35
CA GLY A 116 7.04 -12.30 16.67
C GLY A 116 6.20 -11.26 17.45
N ASP A 117 5.12 -10.71 16.86
CA ASP A 117 4.26 -9.73 17.52
C ASP A 117 2.80 -10.21 17.58
N LEU A 118 2.58 -11.36 18.23
CA LEU A 118 1.25 -11.94 18.40
C LEU A 118 1.00 -12.44 19.83
N PRO A 119 1.12 -11.56 20.87
CA PRO A 119 0.67 -11.94 22.20
C PRO A 119 -0.86 -12.20 22.20
N LEU A 120 -1.34 -13.01 23.13
CA LEU A 120 -2.76 -13.42 23.20
C LEU A 120 -3.74 -12.24 23.20
N SER A 121 -3.38 -11.15 23.87
CA SER A 121 -4.19 -9.93 23.90
C SER A 121 -4.31 -9.26 22.53
N ARG A 122 -3.24 -9.30 21.73
CA ARG A 122 -3.25 -8.81 20.36
C ARG A 122 -4.06 -9.72 19.45
N LEU A 123 -3.86 -11.02 19.56
CA LEU A 123 -4.62 -12.01 18.79
C LEU A 123 -6.14 -11.83 19.01
N TYR A 124 -6.57 -11.69 20.28
CA TYR A 124 -7.96 -11.42 20.60
C TYR A 124 -8.49 -10.14 19.92
N ARG A 125 -7.71 -9.04 19.95
CA ARG A 125 -8.09 -7.79 19.27
C ARG A 125 -8.17 -7.95 17.75
N LEU A 126 -7.27 -8.71 17.14
CA LEU A 126 -7.30 -9.01 15.71
C LEU A 126 -8.53 -9.82 15.31
N LEU A 127 -8.90 -10.82 16.10
CA LEU A 127 -10.11 -11.62 15.87
C LEU A 127 -11.37 -10.75 15.95
N ARG A 128 -11.45 -9.88 16.94
CA ARG A 128 -12.56 -8.91 17.05
C ARG A 128 -12.60 -7.96 15.85
N TYR A 129 -11.45 -7.44 15.46
CA TYR A 129 -11.34 -6.56 14.29
C TYR A 129 -11.83 -7.27 13.02
N TYR A 130 -11.43 -8.52 12.80
CA TYR A 130 -11.85 -9.30 11.65
C TYR A 130 -13.35 -9.59 11.66
N ALA A 131 -13.92 -9.94 12.81
CA ALA A 131 -15.36 -10.11 12.96
C ALA A 131 -16.11 -8.83 12.63
N ALA A 132 -15.64 -7.67 13.11
CA ALA A 132 -16.21 -6.37 12.79
C ALA A 132 -16.12 -6.04 11.29
N GLN A 133 -15.05 -6.43 10.60
CA GLN A 133 -14.94 -6.23 9.14
C GLN A 133 -16.02 -7.01 8.39
N TYR A 134 -16.31 -8.25 8.75
CA TYR A 134 -17.38 -9.02 8.11
C TYR A 134 -18.76 -8.36 8.32
N HIS A 135 -19.01 -7.84 9.53
CA HIS A 135 -20.23 -7.11 9.83
C HIS A 135 -20.33 -5.83 9.01
N ASN A 136 -19.28 -5.00 9.02
CA ASN A 136 -19.24 -3.74 8.28
C ASN A 136 -19.43 -3.93 6.77
N PHE A 137 -18.77 -4.92 6.18
CA PHE A 137 -18.92 -5.20 4.76
C PHE A 137 -20.33 -5.66 4.41
N ARG A 138 -20.97 -6.48 5.26
CA ARG A 138 -22.37 -6.86 5.08
C ARG A 138 -23.30 -5.64 5.12
N ASP A 139 -23.11 -4.75 6.09
CA ASP A 139 -24.06 -3.68 6.35
C ASP A 139 -23.86 -2.45 5.44
N TYR A 140 -22.62 -2.17 5.02
CA TYR A 140 -22.32 -0.93 4.30
C TYR A 140 -22.01 -1.11 2.81
N TYR A 141 -21.66 -2.31 2.38
CA TYR A 141 -21.18 -2.48 1.00
C TYR A 141 -22.28 -2.88 0.02
N PHE A 142 -23.31 -3.59 0.42
CA PHE A 142 -24.23 -4.22 -0.54
C PHE A 142 -25.72 -4.01 -0.33
N ASP A 143 -26.18 -3.57 0.81
CA ASP A 143 -27.62 -3.53 1.08
C ASP A 143 -28.26 -2.17 0.80
N LYS A 144 -27.58 -1.32 0.05
CA LYS A 144 -28.22 -0.13 -0.55
C LYS A 144 -28.41 -0.38 -2.04
N LYS A 145 -29.42 -1.21 -2.34
CA LYS A 145 -30.12 -1.13 -3.61
C LYS A 145 -31.13 0.01 -3.54
#